data_0583f67761d729927a4840c80716900f
#
_entry.id   0583f67761d729927a4840c80716900f
#
_cell.length_a   1.000
_cell.length_b   1.000
_cell.length_c   1.000
_cell.angle_alpha   90.00
_cell.angle_beta   90.00
_cell.angle_gamma   90.00
#
_symmetry.space_group_name_H-M   'P 1'
#
loop_
_entity.id
_entity.type
_entity.pdbx_description
1 polymer ?
#
loop_
_entity_poly.entity_id
_entity_poly.type
_entity_poly.pdbx_seq_one_letter_code
_entity_poly.pdbx_strand_id
1 'polypeptide(L)'
;MTEARPSRALAPLGLFLLTILSVMHTGAGYVGEAGPAWRGWTFAVPLLTILVAHELGHYVAARVHGVPASLPHFLPLPYLSPFGTAGAIIGMTSRISSRRALLDIGAAGPLAGMVFALPLLGLGLSLSEVKPASSPSLIEGDSLLYLAMKAAFARPIPAGHDVYLHPTAFAGWTGLFLTMVNLLPIGQLDGGHVAYALLGDRANTLGRWLHRGLLALFVVNAARNLLRARGHGISSDAVITAVSNSTFWLLWFGLTALVLRASGGVHPPTDEGEPLGPGRRAVAVACLALFVLLFMATPLRVE
;
A
#
# COMPACT_ATOMS: atom_id res chain seq x y z
N MET A 1 -16.61 -9.05 34.51
CA MET A 1 -15.67 -9.92 33.77
C MET A 1 -16.48 -10.61 32.68
N THR A 2 -16.51 -10.06 31.47
CA THR A 2 -17.18 -10.66 30.31
C THR A 2 -16.19 -11.63 29.69
N GLU A 3 -16.46 -12.91 29.76
CA GLU A 3 -15.72 -13.99 29.12
C GLU A 3 -15.54 -13.68 27.62
N ALA A 4 -14.30 -13.54 27.19
CA ALA A 4 -13.95 -13.45 25.77
C ALA A 4 -14.38 -14.77 25.11
N ARG A 5 -15.45 -14.75 24.33
CA ARG A 5 -15.91 -15.91 23.56
C ARG A 5 -14.77 -16.37 22.65
N PRO A 6 -14.28 -17.62 22.76
CA PRO A 6 -13.16 -18.14 21.98
C PRO A 6 -13.39 -18.07 20.44
N SER A 7 -14.64 -17.98 20.00
CA SER A 7 -15.01 -17.85 18.59
C SER A 7 -14.54 -16.55 17.91
N ARG A 8 -14.20 -15.49 18.65
CA ARG A 8 -13.78 -14.20 18.08
C ARG A 8 -12.33 -14.17 17.58
N ALA A 9 -11.46 -15.07 18.03
CA ALA A 9 -10.07 -15.14 17.61
C ALA A 9 -9.83 -16.15 16.46
N LEU A 10 -10.71 -17.12 16.29
CA LEU A 10 -10.53 -18.19 15.30
C LEU A 10 -10.60 -17.68 13.84
N ALA A 11 -11.53 -16.77 13.55
CA ALA A 11 -11.67 -16.23 12.19
C ALA A 11 -10.44 -15.39 11.77
N PRO A 12 -9.94 -14.41 12.56
CA PRO A 12 -8.70 -13.70 12.24
C PRO A 12 -7.50 -14.65 12.06
N LEU A 13 -7.35 -15.63 12.93
CA LEU A 13 -6.27 -16.63 12.83
C LEU A 13 -6.37 -17.47 11.56
N GLY A 14 -7.57 -17.97 11.25
CA GLY A 14 -7.81 -18.74 10.03
C GLY A 14 -7.52 -17.93 8.76
N LEU A 15 -7.98 -16.68 8.71
CA LEU A 15 -7.68 -15.77 7.60
C LEU A 15 -6.18 -15.48 7.49
N PHE A 16 -5.48 -15.30 8.61
CA PHE A 16 -4.03 -15.09 8.59
C PHE A 16 -3.29 -16.31 8.05
N LEU A 17 -3.64 -17.53 8.46
CA LEU A 17 -3.04 -18.75 7.93
C LEU A 17 -3.31 -18.91 6.42
N LEU A 18 -4.53 -18.64 5.97
CA LEU A 18 -4.85 -18.64 4.55
C LEU A 18 -4.06 -17.57 3.78
N THR A 19 -3.84 -16.40 4.38
CA THR A 19 -3.02 -15.34 3.78
C THR A 19 -1.56 -15.75 3.67
N ILE A 20 -1.00 -16.41 4.68
CA ILE A 20 0.36 -16.99 4.60
C ILE A 20 0.46 -17.93 3.40
N LEU A 21 -0.47 -18.88 3.25
CA LEU A 21 -0.47 -19.83 2.14
C LEU A 21 -0.61 -19.12 0.78
N SER A 22 -1.50 -18.13 0.69
CA SER A 22 -1.73 -17.32 -0.51
C SER A 22 -0.49 -16.55 -0.93
N VAL A 23 0.15 -15.84 0.01
CA VAL A 23 1.35 -15.04 -0.25
C VAL A 23 2.56 -15.93 -0.56
N MET A 24 2.68 -17.08 0.12
CA MET A 24 3.71 -18.08 -0.19
C MET A 24 3.57 -18.61 -1.60
N HIS A 25 2.35 -18.95 -2.01
CA HIS A 25 2.06 -19.43 -3.37
C HIS A 25 2.42 -18.36 -4.41
N THR A 26 1.98 -17.12 -4.20
CA THR A 26 2.31 -15.98 -5.09
C THR A 26 3.81 -15.74 -5.15
N GLY A 27 4.48 -15.74 -3.99
CA GLY A 27 5.92 -15.54 -3.87
C GLY A 27 6.75 -16.61 -4.59
N ALA A 28 6.26 -17.86 -4.66
CA ALA A 28 6.94 -18.91 -5.41
C ALA A 28 7.05 -18.59 -6.91
N GLY A 29 6.07 -17.88 -7.47
CA GLY A 29 6.10 -17.39 -8.85
C GLY A 29 7.21 -16.35 -9.13
N TYR A 30 7.69 -15.64 -8.11
CA TYR A 30 8.76 -14.65 -8.25
C TYR A 30 10.17 -15.23 -8.11
N VAL A 31 10.33 -16.49 -7.76
CA VAL A 31 11.64 -17.16 -7.61
C VAL A 31 12.17 -17.74 -8.94
N GLY A 32 11.42 -17.63 -10.04
CA GLY A 32 11.91 -17.86 -11.41
C GLY A 32 11.82 -19.29 -11.96
N GLU A 33 11.53 -20.31 -11.16
CA GLU A 33 11.27 -21.68 -11.63
C GLU A 33 10.00 -22.24 -10.99
N ALA A 34 9.22 -23.03 -11.75
CA ALA A 34 8.09 -23.77 -11.21
C ALA A 34 8.59 -24.73 -10.11
N GLY A 35 8.55 -24.30 -8.88
CA GLY A 35 9.03 -25.00 -7.70
C GLY A 35 7.96 -25.12 -6.62
N PRO A 36 8.24 -25.86 -5.54
CA PRO A 36 7.28 -26.02 -4.46
C PRO A 36 7.00 -24.66 -3.79
N ALA A 37 5.74 -24.46 -3.37
CA ALA A 37 5.24 -23.19 -2.81
C ALA A 37 6.08 -22.65 -1.64
N TRP A 38 6.80 -23.51 -0.90
CA TRP A 38 7.67 -23.07 0.21
C TRP A 38 8.80 -22.14 -0.24
N ARG A 39 9.26 -22.19 -1.51
CA ARG A 39 10.27 -21.27 -2.05
C ARG A 39 9.83 -19.81 -2.02
N GLY A 40 8.51 -19.55 -1.97
CA GLY A 40 7.95 -18.20 -1.84
C GLY A 40 8.25 -17.49 -0.51
N TRP A 41 8.93 -18.15 0.46
CA TRP A 41 9.22 -17.56 1.77
C TRP A 41 10.04 -16.26 1.68
N THR A 42 10.92 -16.13 0.68
CA THR A 42 11.76 -14.95 0.46
C THR A 42 10.96 -13.70 0.09
N PHE A 43 9.73 -13.88 -0.38
CA PHE A 43 8.74 -12.83 -0.60
C PHE A 43 7.76 -12.75 0.58
N ALA A 44 7.21 -13.90 0.99
CA ALA A 44 6.10 -13.96 1.93
C ALA A 44 6.51 -13.50 3.34
N VAL A 45 7.65 -13.93 3.86
CA VAL A 45 8.10 -13.53 5.21
C VAL A 45 8.33 -12.02 5.28
N PRO A 46 9.09 -11.38 4.37
CA PRO A 46 9.23 -9.93 4.36
C PRO A 46 7.91 -9.18 4.24
N LEU A 47 7.05 -9.55 3.28
CA LEU A 47 5.77 -8.86 3.08
C LEU A 47 4.86 -8.99 4.30
N LEU A 48 4.70 -10.19 4.84
CA LEU A 48 3.86 -10.41 6.03
C LEU A 48 4.43 -9.70 7.27
N THR A 49 5.75 -9.62 7.42
CA THR A 49 6.38 -8.83 8.50
C THR A 49 5.98 -7.37 8.41
N ILE A 50 6.04 -6.77 7.21
CA ILE A 50 5.64 -5.38 6.97
C ILE A 50 4.15 -5.18 7.29
N LEU A 51 3.29 -6.06 6.76
CA LEU A 51 1.85 -5.96 6.98
C LEU A 51 1.46 -6.15 8.44
N VAL A 52 2.03 -7.15 9.12
CA VAL A 52 1.77 -7.38 10.55
C VAL A 52 2.23 -6.18 11.38
N ALA A 53 3.40 -5.63 11.10
CA ALA A 53 3.89 -4.43 11.79
C ALA A 53 2.96 -3.23 11.58
N HIS A 54 2.48 -3.03 10.35
CA HIS A 54 1.52 -1.98 9.99
C HIS A 54 0.24 -2.12 10.83
N GLU A 55 -0.39 -3.28 10.79
CA GLU A 55 -1.65 -3.53 11.52
C GLU A 55 -1.48 -3.46 13.05
N LEU A 56 -0.36 -3.99 13.55
CA LEU A 56 -0.05 -3.89 14.97
C LEU A 56 0.20 -2.44 15.41
N GLY A 57 0.75 -1.60 14.53
CA GLY A 57 0.87 -0.16 14.78
C GLY A 57 -0.47 0.48 15.08
N HIS A 58 -1.46 0.27 14.21
CA HIS A 58 -2.84 0.73 14.43
C HIS A 58 -3.46 0.15 15.70
N TYR A 59 -3.32 -1.17 15.89
CA TYR A 59 -3.91 -1.86 17.04
C TYR A 59 -3.35 -1.33 18.36
N VAL A 60 -2.04 -1.19 18.47
CA VAL A 60 -1.39 -0.68 19.69
C VAL A 60 -1.79 0.77 19.95
N ALA A 61 -1.77 1.63 18.92
CA ALA A 61 -2.19 3.01 19.05
C ALA A 61 -3.66 3.13 19.50
N ALA A 62 -4.56 2.32 18.90
CA ALA A 62 -5.96 2.27 19.33
C ALA A 62 -6.09 1.87 20.79
N ARG A 63 -5.35 0.84 21.24
CA ARG A 63 -5.35 0.39 22.64
C ARG A 63 -4.84 1.45 23.61
N VAL A 64 -3.78 2.20 23.23
CA VAL A 64 -3.22 3.30 24.04
C VAL A 64 -4.26 4.42 24.20
N HIS A 65 -5.04 4.70 23.18
CA HIS A 65 -6.11 5.71 23.22
C HIS A 65 -7.44 5.19 23.75
N GLY A 66 -7.50 3.93 24.24
CA GLY A 66 -8.75 3.35 24.75
C GLY A 66 -9.81 3.12 23.67
N VAL A 67 -9.45 3.14 22.38
CA VAL A 67 -10.37 2.87 21.27
C VAL A 67 -10.47 1.37 21.07
N PRO A 68 -11.67 0.76 21.19
CA PRO A 68 -11.84 -0.67 20.99
C PRO A 68 -11.59 -1.04 19.53
N ALA A 69 -10.58 -1.88 19.30
CA ALA A 69 -10.18 -2.37 17.99
C ALA A 69 -10.23 -3.91 17.95
N SER A 70 -10.66 -4.47 16.82
CA SER A 70 -10.60 -5.91 16.58
C SER A 70 -9.14 -6.36 16.31
N LEU A 71 -8.90 -7.66 16.36
CA LEU A 71 -7.69 -8.22 15.78
C LEU A 71 -7.67 -7.98 14.27
N PRO A 72 -6.49 -7.84 13.64
CA PRO A 72 -6.37 -7.68 12.20
C PRO A 72 -6.98 -8.87 11.44
N HIS A 73 -7.79 -8.59 10.43
CA HIS A 73 -8.36 -9.57 9.52
C HIS A 73 -7.60 -9.48 8.20
N PHE A 74 -6.65 -10.36 7.99
CA PHE A 74 -5.89 -10.44 6.74
C PHE A 74 -6.77 -11.00 5.63
N LEU A 75 -6.63 -10.45 4.42
CA LEU A 75 -7.46 -10.80 3.27
C LEU A 75 -6.63 -11.58 2.25
N PRO A 76 -6.72 -12.92 2.23
CA PRO A 76 -6.05 -13.73 1.22
C PRO A 76 -6.69 -13.45 -0.14
N LEU A 77 -5.87 -13.20 -1.16
CA LEU A 77 -6.34 -12.91 -2.51
C LEU A 77 -5.44 -13.60 -3.55
N PRO A 78 -5.37 -14.96 -3.54
CA PRO A 78 -4.57 -15.69 -4.49
C PRO A 78 -5.08 -15.43 -5.92
N TYR A 79 -4.18 -15.36 -6.89
CA TYR A 79 -4.45 -15.15 -8.32
C TYR A 79 -5.05 -13.80 -8.71
N LEU A 80 -5.79 -13.12 -7.83
CA LEU A 80 -6.41 -11.82 -8.12
C LEU A 80 -5.51 -10.65 -7.72
N SER A 81 -4.66 -10.83 -6.71
CA SER A 81 -3.67 -9.84 -6.32
C SER A 81 -2.27 -10.29 -6.71
N PRO A 82 -1.44 -9.42 -7.32
CA PRO A 82 -0.05 -9.74 -7.58
C PRO A 82 0.78 -9.94 -6.31
N PHE A 83 0.21 -9.65 -5.14
CA PHE A 83 0.87 -9.82 -3.84
C PHE A 83 0.34 -11.03 -3.05
N GLY A 84 -0.70 -11.71 -3.55
CA GLY A 84 -1.37 -12.82 -2.86
C GLY A 84 -2.26 -12.37 -1.68
N THR A 85 -2.39 -11.08 -1.46
CA THR A 85 -3.22 -10.49 -0.40
C THR A 85 -3.77 -9.13 -0.84
N ALA A 86 -4.88 -8.70 -0.24
CA ALA A 86 -5.38 -7.34 -0.32
C ALA A 86 -5.01 -6.50 0.92
N GLY A 87 -4.06 -6.97 1.74
CA GLY A 87 -3.72 -6.35 3.02
C GLY A 87 -4.53 -6.92 4.18
N ALA A 88 -4.78 -6.10 5.20
CA ALA A 88 -5.63 -6.46 6.33
C ALA A 88 -6.56 -5.30 6.72
N ILE A 89 -7.55 -5.60 7.54
CA ILE A 89 -8.52 -4.62 8.04
C ILE A 89 -8.65 -4.79 9.54
N ILE A 90 -8.55 -3.69 10.28
CA ILE A 90 -8.89 -3.60 11.70
C ILE A 90 -10.25 -2.91 11.84
N GLY A 91 -11.23 -3.62 12.41
CA GLY A 91 -12.52 -3.05 12.74
C GLY A 91 -12.44 -2.21 14.02
N MET A 92 -12.78 -0.94 13.95
CA MET A 92 -12.99 -0.10 15.12
C MET A 92 -14.48 -0.10 15.46
N THR A 93 -14.82 -0.55 16.66
CA THR A 93 -16.22 -0.70 17.07
C THR A 93 -16.84 0.57 17.63
N SER A 94 -16.03 1.59 17.87
CA SER A 94 -16.47 2.92 18.27
C SER A 94 -15.84 4.00 17.39
N ARG A 95 -16.56 5.12 17.26
CA ARG A 95 -16.03 6.30 16.58
C ARG A 95 -14.84 6.87 17.34
N ILE A 96 -13.80 7.27 16.62
CA ILE A 96 -12.68 8.01 17.19
C ILE A 96 -13.11 9.47 17.33
N SER A 97 -13.37 9.91 18.56
CA SER A 97 -13.82 11.27 18.84
C SER A 97 -12.68 12.28 18.95
N SER A 98 -11.51 11.84 19.44
CA SER A 98 -10.36 12.70 19.65
C SER A 98 -9.51 12.87 18.38
N ARG A 99 -9.19 14.12 18.01
CA ARG A 99 -8.26 14.43 16.91
C ARG A 99 -6.85 13.87 17.16
N ARG A 100 -6.42 13.80 18.42
CA ARG A 100 -5.11 13.24 18.80
C ARG A 100 -5.10 11.74 18.56
N ALA A 101 -6.14 11.03 19.04
CA ALA A 101 -6.28 9.61 18.80
C ALA A 101 -6.38 9.28 17.30
N LEU A 102 -7.15 10.07 16.56
CA LEU A 102 -7.29 9.91 15.12
C LEU A 102 -5.95 9.99 14.39
N LEU A 103 -5.14 11.00 14.71
CA LEU A 103 -3.81 11.14 14.12
C LEU A 103 -2.88 9.99 14.52
N ASP A 104 -2.80 9.72 15.84
CA ASP A 104 -1.84 8.75 16.35
C ASP A 104 -2.17 7.34 15.82
N ILE A 105 -3.44 6.98 15.72
CA ILE A 105 -3.89 5.71 15.13
C ILE A 105 -3.60 5.71 13.61
N GLY A 106 -4.01 6.74 12.88
CA GLY A 106 -3.82 6.79 11.43
C GLY A 106 -2.35 6.82 10.99
N ALA A 107 -1.45 7.40 11.80
CA ALA A 107 -0.02 7.45 11.50
C ALA A 107 0.74 6.19 11.94
N ALA A 108 0.29 5.50 13.00
CA ALA A 108 1.04 4.42 13.62
C ALA A 108 1.26 3.22 12.70
N GLY A 109 0.27 2.82 11.91
CA GLY A 109 0.38 1.71 10.96
C GLY A 109 1.43 1.99 9.88
N PRO A 110 1.25 3.03 9.06
CA PRO A 110 2.21 3.41 8.04
C PRO A 110 3.65 3.54 8.57
N LEU A 111 3.84 4.22 9.69
CA LEU A 111 5.17 4.39 10.28
C LEU A 111 5.76 3.08 10.78
N ALA A 112 4.98 2.23 11.45
CA ALA A 112 5.45 0.91 11.91
C ALA A 112 5.79 -0.02 10.73
N GLY A 113 4.98 -0.02 9.66
CA GLY A 113 5.27 -0.77 8.44
C GLY A 113 6.57 -0.33 7.78
N MET A 114 6.83 0.99 7.71
CA MET A 114 8.04 1.55 7.11
C MET A 114 9.32 1.18 7.85
N VAL A 115 9.27 0.98 9.18
CA VAL A 115 10.42 0.51 9.98
C VAL A 115 10.97 -0.83 9.46
N PHE A 116 10.12 -1.69 8.93
CA PHE A 116 10.51 -2.98 8.35
C PHE A 116 10.65 -2.89 6.83
N ALA A 117 9.82 -2.13 6.14
CA ALA A 117 9.85 -2.04 4.68
C ALA A 117 11.18 -1.50 4.15
N LEU A 118 11.74 -0.45 4.78
CA LEU A 118 12.99 0.15 4.31
C LEU A 118 14.20 -0.79 4.47
N PRO A 119 14.47 -1.41 5.63
CA PRO A 119 15.58 -2.36 5.75
C PRO A 119 15.43 -3.58 4.85
N LEU A 120 14.20 -4.15 4.74
CA LEU A 120 13.95 -5.30 3.88
C LEU A 120 14.11 -4.95 2.39
N LEU A 121 13.68 -3.75 1.97
CA LEU A 121 13.93 -3.26 0.61
C LEU A 121 15.43 -3.11 0.36
N GLY A 122 16.17 -2.45 1.25
CA GLY A 122 17.62 -2.26 1.12
C GLY A 122 18.37 -3.60 1.04
N LEU A 123 18.05 -4.55 1.93
CA LEU A 123 18.59 -5.90 1.89
C LEU A 123 18.26 -6.59 0.55
N GLY A 124 17.00 -6.54 0.13
CA GLY A 124 16.57 -7.17 -1.10
C GLY A 124 17.23 -6.55 -2.34
N LEU A 125 17.40 -5.22 -2.39
CA LEU A 125 18.10 -4.53 -3.48
C LEU A 125 19.58 -4.94 -3.56
N SER A 126 20.25 -5.12 -2.43
CA SER A 126 21.64 -5.61 -2.41
C SER A 126 21.77 -7.06 -2.89
N LEU A 127 20.70 -7.86 -2.78
CA LEU A 127 20.62 -9.24 -3.27
C LEU A 127 20.11 -9.32 -4.72
N SER A 128 19.65 -8.22 -5.28
CA SER A 128 19.09 -8.15 -6.64
C SER A 128 20.19 -8.22 -7.69
N GLU A 129 19.87 -8.75 -8.87
CA GLU A 129 20.81 -8.93 -9.96
C GLU A 129 20.60 -7.85 -11.04
N VAL A 130 21.67 -7.35 -11.62
CA VAL A 130 21.64 -6.47 -12.78
C VAL A 130 21.89 -7.30 -14.04
N LYS A 131 20.91 -7.36 -14.94
CA LYS A 131 20.95 -8.15 -16.18
C LYS A 131 20.54 -7.29 -17.37
N PRO A 132 20.87 -7.68 -18.62
CA PRO A 132 20.32 -7.04 -19.81
C PRO A 132 18.79 -7.00 -19.74
N ALA A 133 18.21 -5.85 -20.07
CA ALA A 133 16.76 -5.69 -20.09
C ALA A 133 16.13 -6.67 -21.10
N SER A 134 15.13 -7.44 -20.66
CA SER A 134 14.40 -8.41 -21.50
C SER A 134 12.91 -8.18 -21.41
N SER A 135 12.19 -8.31 -22.53
CA SER A 135 10.73 -8.26 -22.58
C SER A 135 10.16 -9.68 -22.88
N PRO A 136 8.97 -10.02 -22.37
CA PRO A 136 8.08 -9.25 -21.53
C PRO A 136 8.49 -9.35 -20.05
N SER A 137 8.35 -8.27 -19.29
CA SER A 137 8.63 -8.24 -17.85
C SER A 137 7.57 -7.43 -17.09
N LEU A 138 7.31 -7.84 -15.84
CA LEU A 138 6.56 -7.05 -14.90
C LEU A 138 7.51 -6.02 -14.27
N ILE A 139 7.23 -4.75 -14.50
CA ILE A 139 8.06 -3.65 -14.04
C ILE A 139 7.33 -2.93 -12.90
N GLU A 140 8.01 -2.79 -11.78
CA GLU A 140 7.55 -2.02 -10.65
C GLU A 140 7.69 -0.52 -10.89
N GLY A 141 6.76 0.26 -10.32
CA GLY A 141 6.75 1.72 -10.43
C GLY A 141 7.79 2.39 -9.56
N ASP A 142 8.32 3.48 -10.04
CA ASP A 142 9.25 4.32 -9.31
C ASP A 142 8.52 5.35 -8.44
N SER A 143 9.02 5.55 -7.24
CA SER A 143 8.75 6.69 -6.36
C SER A 143 10.06 7.36 -5.97
N LEU A 144 9.99 8.59 -5.47
CA LEU A 144 11.22 9.29 -5.06
C LEU A 144 12.01 8.52 -4.02
N LEU A 145 11.32 7.94 -3.03
CA LEU A 145 11.98 7.13 -1.99
C LEU A 145 12.55 5.83 -2.55
N TYR A 146 11.82 5.17 -3.46
CA TYR A 146 12.32 3.94 -4.08
C TYR A 146 13.55 4.19 -4.95
N LEU A 147 13.56 5.27 -5.73
CA LEU A 147 14.74 5.68 -6.51
C LEU A 147 15.95 5.96 -5.62
N ALA A 148 15.74 6.65 -4.48
CA ALA A 148 16.80 6.87 -3.50
C ALA A 148 17.32 5.54 -2.92
N MET A 149 16.43 4.59 -2.62
CA MET A 149 16.82 3.25 -2.15
C MET A 149 17.56 2.45 -3.22
N LYS A 150 17.12 2.48 -4.48
CA LYS A 150 17.85 1.88 -5.61
C LYS A 150 19.27 2.47 -5.72
N ALA A 151 19.39 3.79 -5.67
CA ALA A 151 20.70 4.46 -5.76
C ALA A 151 21.64 4.11 -4.61
N ALA A 152 21.10 3.86 -3.40
CA ALA A 152 21.90 3.56 -2.22
C ALA A 152 22.31 2.08 -2.10
N PHE A 153 21.44 1.14 -2.56
CA PHE A 153 21.60 -0.28 -2.25
C PHE A 153 21.72 -1.19 -3.48
N ALA A 154 21.25 -0.77 -4.66
CA ALA A 154 21.42 -1.56 -5.87
C ALA A 154 22.83 -1.43 -6.43
N ARG A 155 23.28 -2.44 -7.19
CA ARG A 155 24.52 -2.36 -7.95
C ARG A 155 24.40 -1.32 -9.08
N PRO A 156 25.52 -0.73 -9.55
CA PRO A 156 25.49 0.18 -10.70
C PRO A 156 24.78 -0.46 -11.90
N ILE A 157 23.86 0.28 -12.53
CA ILE A 157 23.06 -0.20 -13.64
C ILE A 157 23.65 0.36 -14.95
N PRO A 158 24.33 -0.48 -15.79
CA PRO A 158 24.82 -0.05 -17.08
C PRO A 158 23.68 0.26 -18.08
N ALA A 159 23.98 1.01 -19.13
CA ALA A 159 23.01 1.26 -20.18
C ALA A 159 22.51 -0.06 -20.80
N GLY A 160 21.21 -0.18 -21.04
CA GLY A 160 20.57 -1.39 -21.57
C GLY A 160 20.39 -2.53 -20.57
N HIS A 161 20.68 -2.30 -19.29
CA HIS A 161 20.44 -3.25 -18.20
C HIS A 161 19.33 -2.76 -17.28
N ASP A 162 18.74 -3.69 -16.53
CA ASP A 162 17.73 -3.41 -15.49
C ASP A 162 18.02 -4.24 -14.23
N VAL A 163 17.38 -3.85 -13.14
CA VAL A 163 17.49 -4.55 -11.84
C VAL A 163 16.41 -5.62 -11.76
N TYR A 164 16.85 -6.87 -11.80
CA TYR A 164 15.96 -8.01 -11.54
C TYR A 164 15.83 -8.20 -10.03
N LEU A 165 14.70 -7.75 -9.51
CA LEU A 165 14.47 -7.69 -8.07
C LEU A 165 14.50 -9.07 -7.43
N HIS A 166 15.31 -9.20 -6.38
CA HIS A 166 15.18 -10.32 -5.46
C HIS A 166 13.76 -10.28 -4.83
N PRO A 167 13.08 -11.43 -4.59
CA PRO A 167 11.73 -11.44 -4.02
C PRO A 167 11.58 -10.62 -2.73
N THR A 168 12.62 -10.56 -1.89
CA THR A 168 12.65 -9.68 -0.71
C THR A 168 12.62 -8.19 -1.06
N ALA A 169 13.28 -7.77 -2.16
CA ALA A 169 13.20 -6.39 -2.64
C ALA A 169 11.79 -6.07 -3.12
N PHE A 170 11.19 -6.97 -3.88
CA PHE A 170 9.82 -6.81 -4.37
C PHE A 170 8.81 -6.78 -3.22
N ALA A 171 9.00 -7.56 -2.15
CA ALA A 171 8.20 -7.48 -0.93
C ALA A 171 8.36 -6.12 -0.23
N GLY A 172 9.59 -5.60 -0.12
CA GLY A 172 9.87 -4.27 0.41
C GLY A 172 9.21 -3.17 -0.41
N TRP A 173 9.34 -3.22 -1.75
CA TRP A 173 8.66 -2.32 -2.67
C TRP A 173 7.13 -2.40 -2.52
N THR A 174 6.58 -3.61 -2.40
CA THR A 174 5.15 -3.82 -2.11
C THR A 174 4.74 -3.14 -0.81
N GLY A 175 5.59 -3.19 0.21
CA GLY A 175 5.39 -2.45 1.46
C GLY A 175 5.33 -0.94 1.26
N LEU A 176 6.23 -0.35 0.45
CA LEU A 176 6.16 1.07 0.08
C LEU A 176 4.86 1.39 -0.65
N PHE A 177 4.51 0.56 -1.61
CA PHE A 177 3.30 0.71 -2.41
C PHE A 177 2.01 0.66 -1.55
N LEU A 178 1.87 -0.33 -0.67
CA LEU A 178 0.72 -0.44 0.23
C LEU A 178 0.66 0.73 1.21
N THR A 179 1.81 1.18 1.72
CA THR A 179 1.89 2.38 2.57
C THR A 179 1.46 3.63 1.80
N MET A 180 1.88 3.78 0.53
CA MET A 180 1.43 4.88 -0.32
C MET A 180 -0.09 4.92 -0.46
N VAL A 181 -0.69 3.76 -0.72
CA VAL A 181 -2.15 3.65 -0.89
C VAL A 181 -2.88 3.98 0.40
N ASN A 182 -2.43 3.45 1.53
CA ASN A 182 -3.02 3.74 2.83
C ASN A 182 -2.86 5.21 3.23
N LEU A 183 -1.77 5.86 2.82
CA LEU A 183 -1.53 7.29 3.06
C LEU A 183 -2.24 8.21 2.06
N LEU A 184 -3.02 7.70 1.11
CA LEU A 184 -3.91 8.55 0.29
C LEU A 184 -4.82 9.36 1.22
N PRO A 185 -4.79 10.71 1.16
CA PRO A 185 -5.63 11.54 2.06
C PRO A 185 -7.08 11.59 1.56
N ILE A 186 -7.74 10.41 1.53
CA ILE A 186 -9.11 10.22 1.04
C ILE A 186 -9.92 9.42 2.06
N GLY A 187 -11.03 9.96 2.49
CA GLY A 187 -12.04 9.27 3.32
C GLY A 187 -11.47 8.72 4.63
N GLN A 188 -11.63 7.41 4.85
CA GLN A 188 -11.20 6.72 6.07
C GLN A 188 -9.91 5.90 5.87
N LEU A 189 -9.14 6.16 4.81
CA LEU A 189 -7.79 5.64 4.71
C LEU A 189 -6.89 6.31 5.76
N ASP A 190 -5.75 5.73 6.07
CA ASP A 190 -4.83 6.26 7.09
C ASP A 190 -4.43 7.71 6.81
N GLY A 191 -4.10 8.01 5.55
CA GLY A 191 -3.85 9.37 5.09
C GLY A 191 -5.06 10.28 5.23
N GLY A 192 -6.27 9.75 5.09
CA GLY A 192 -7.52 10.47 5.35
C GLY A 192 -7.66 10.85 6.82
N HIS A 193 -7.37 9.93 7.74
CA HIS A 193 -7.34 10.18 9.18
C HIS A 193 -6.30 11.25 9.55
N VAL A 194 -5.07 11.11 9.02
CA VAL A 194 -3.97 12.08 9.24
C VAL A 194 -4.35 13.45 8.70
N ALA A 195 -4.87 13.53 7.47
CA ALA A 195 -5.26 14.79 6.84
C ALA A 195 -6.42 15.46 7.59
N TYR A 196 -7.44 14.67 8.00
CA TYR A 196 -8.56 15.21 8.77
C TYR A 196 -8.13 15.70 10.16
N ALA A 197 -7.28 14.96 10.85
CA ALA A 197 -6.72 15.40 12.12
C ALA A 197 -5.93 16.71 12.00
N LEU A 198 -5.21 16.95 10.89
CA LEU A 198 -4.43 18.17 10.66
C LEU A 198 -5.27 19.33 10.16
N LEU A 199 -6.14 19.12 9.16
CA LEU A 199 -6.82 20.16 8.38
C LEU A 199 -8.31 20.33 8.75
N GLY A 200 -8.88 19.39 9.53
CA GLY A 200 -10.32 19.37 9.82
C GLY A 200 -11.13 19.18 8.54
N ASP A 201 -12.26 19.88 8.42
CA ASP A 201 -13.19 19.75 7.29
C ASP A 201 -12.59 20.07 5.92
N ARG A 202 -11.48 20.82 5.87
CA ARG A 202 -10.74 21.06 4.62
C ARG A 202 -10.20 19.77 4.01
N ALA A 203 -9.91 18.75 4.84
CA ALA A 203 -9.48 17.43 4.38
C ALA A 203 -10.56 16.75 3.52
N ASN A 204 -11.84 16.94 3.82
CA ASN A 204 -12.94 16.41 3.02
C ASN A 204 -12.96 16.98 1.59
N THR A 205 -12.66 18.26 1.46
CA THR A 205 -12.55 18.91 0.15
C THR A 205 -11.31 18.43 -0.61
N LEU A 206 -10.15 18.35 0.06
CA LEU A 206 -8.93 17.79 -0.51
C LEU A 206 -9.16 16.35 -0.98
N GLY A 207 -9.75 15.49 -0.14
CA GLY A 207 -10.04 14.09 -0.46
C GLY A 207 -10.93 13.93 -1.70
N ARG A 208 -11.95 14.78 -1.86
CA ARG A 208 -12.80 14.79 -3.07
C ARG A 208 -12.03 15.16 -4.34
N TRP A 209 -11.12 16.14 -4.26
CA TRP A 209 -10.27 16.51 -5.39
C TRP A 209 -9.29 15.40 -5.74
N LEU A 210 -8.64 14.81 -4.74
CA LEU A 210 -7.72 13.69 -4.95
C LEU A 210 -8.43 12.46 -5.50
N HIS A 211 -9.63 12.15 -5.01
CA HIS A 211 -10.45 11.08 -5.57
C HIS A 211 -10.72 11.29 -7.08
N ARG A 212 -11.09 12.51 -7.49
CA ARG A 212 -11.25 12.83 -8.93
C ARG A 212 -9.91 12.75 -9.67
N GLY A 213 -8.81 13.08 -8.99
CA GLY A 213 -7.44 12.95 -9.50
C GLY A 213 -7.07 11.52 -9.88
N LEU A 214 -7.61 10.50 -9.17
CA LEU A 214 -7.37 9.09 -9.52
C LEU A 214 -7.91 8.75 -10.92
N LEU A 215 -9.09 9.29 -11.27
CA LEU A 215 -9.63 9.14 -12.62
C LEU A 215 -8.79 9.87 -13.67
N ALA A 216 -8.31 11.09 -13.35
CA ALA A 216 -7.40 11.81 -14.22
C ALA A 216 -6.08 11.04 -14.44
N LEU A 217 -5.53 10.42 -13.39
CA LEU A 217 -4.35 9.56 -13.49
C LEU A 217 -4.59 8.35 -14.39
N PHE A 218 -5.74 7.71 -14.30
CA PHE A 218 -6.11 6.64 -15.24
C PHE A 218 -6.10 7.13 -16.69
N VAL A 219 -6.80 8.24 -16.97
CA VAL A 219 -6.90 8.81 -18.32
C VAL A 219 -5.52 9.20 -18.87
N VAL A 220 -4.70 9.88 -18.07
CA VAL A 220 -3.34 10.31 -18.46
C VAL A 220 -2.44 9.10 -18.72
N ASN A 221 -2.45 8.08 -17.86
CA ASN A 221 -1.65 6.88 -18.06
C ASN A 221 -2.11 6.11 -19.31
N ALA A 222 -3.41 5.93 -19.50
CA ALA A 222 -3.95 5.29 -20.71
C ALA A 222 -3.56 6.04 -21.97
N ALA A 223 -3.71 7.36 -22.00
CA ALA A 223 -3.31 8.18 -23.14
C ALA A 223 -1.80 8.08 -23.44
N ARG A 224 -0.94 8.16 -22.41
CA ARG A 224 0.52 8.00 -22.57
C ARG A 224 0.89 6.63 -23.14
N ASN A 225 0.29 5.57 -22.63
CA ASN A 225 0.57 4.21 -23.07
C ASN A 225 0.08 3.99 -24.51
N LEU A 226 -1.09 4.52 -24.88
CA LEU A 226 -1.59 4.48 -26.26
C LEU A 226 -0.72 5.28 -27.23
N LEU A 227 -0.24 6.46 -26.83
CA LEU A 227 0.67 7.27 -27.64
C LEU A 227 2.00 6.55 -27.89
N ARG A 228 2.55 5.85 -26.89
CA ARG A 228 3.74 5.01 -27.05
C ARG A 228 3.49 3.83 -28.00
N ALA A 229 2.36 3.14 -27.85
CA ALA A 229 1.98 2.04 -28.73
C ALA A 229 1.83 2.48 -30.21
N ARG A 230 1.38 3.72 -30.44
CA ARG A 230 1.22 4.28 -31.80
C ARG A 230 2.53 4.31 -32.60
N GLY A 231 3.66 4.50 -31.92
CA GLY A 231 4.99 4.50 -32.56
C GLY A 231 5.42 3.14 -33.13
N HIS A 232 4.79 2.04 -32.66
CA HIS A 232 5.09 0.66 -33.06
C HIS A 232 3.96 0.02 -33.91
N GLY A 233 2.94 0.78 -34.29
CA GLY A 233 1.73 0.30 -34.96
C GLY A 233 0.62 -0.05 -33.90
N ILE A 234 -0.59 0.49 -34.12
CA ILE A 234 -1.73 0.23 -33.23
C ILE A 234 -2.29 -1.15 -33.54
N SER A 235 -1.94 -2.15 -32.72
CA SER A 235 -2.63 -3.46 -32.70
C SER A 235 -3.66 -3.49 -31.58
N SER A 236 -4.63 -4.43 -31.66
CA SER A 236 -5.58 -4.68 -30.57
C SER A 236 -4.87 -5.00 -29.25
N ASP A 237 -3.80 -5.79 -29.32
CA ASP A 237 -3.01 -6.21 -28.15
C ASP A 237 -2.29 -5.01 -27.49
N ALA A 238 -1.75 -4.09 -28.30
CA ALA A 238 -1.14 -2.87 -27.81
C ALA A 238 -2.16 -1.96 -27.08
N VAL A 239 -3.39 -1.87 -27.57
CA VAL A 239 -4.48 -1.14 -26.91
C VAL A 239 -4.87 -1.80 -25.60
N ILE A 240 -5.05 -3.12 -25.59
CA ILE A 240 -5.39 -3.88 -24.38
C ILE A 240 -4.31 -3.71 -23.32
N THR A 241 -3.04 -3.86 -23.68
CA THR A 241 -1.90 -3.68 -22.77
C THR A 241 -1.84 -2.25 -22.22
N ALA A 242 -2.02 -1.24 -23.07
CA ALA A 242 -2.01 0.16 -22.64
C ALA A 242 -3.12 0.47 -21.63
N VAL A 243 -4.33 -0.03 -21.86
CA VAL A 243 -5.46 0.13 -20.93
C VAL A 243 -5.22 -0.67 -19.64
N SER A 244 -4.80 -1.93 -19.75
CA SER A 244 -4.53 -2.81 -18.59
C SER A 244 -3.48 -2.19 -17.65
N ASN A 245 -2.38 -1.66 -18.19
CA ASN A 245 -1.34 -0.98 -17.42
C ASN A 245 -1.83 0.30 -16.71
N SER A 246 -3.00 0.81 -17.08
CA SER A 246 -3.58 2.03 -16.51
C SER A 246 -4.72 1.74 -15.54
N THR A 247 -5.27 0.52 -15.55
CA THR A 247 -6.49 0.12 -14.81
C THR A 247 -6.33 0.24 -13.28
N PHE A 248 -5.10 0.22 -12.78
CA PHE A 248 -4.80 0.37 -11.36
C PHE A 248 -5.53 1.58 -10.73
N TRP A 249 -5.41 2.76 -11.33
CA TRP A 249 -6.04 3.96 -10.80
C TRP A 249 -7.56 3.97 -10.93
N LEU A 250 -8.10 3.28 -11.94
CA LEU A 250 -9.54 3.09 -12.07
C LEU A 250 -10.09 2.18 -10.96
N LEU A 251 -9.36 1.10 -10.63
CA LEU A 251 -9.70 0.24 -9.49
C LEU A 251 -9.72 1.03 -8.18
N TRP A 252 -8.68 1.84 -7.93
CA TRP A 252 -8.59 2.67 -6.72
C TRP A 252 -9.63 3.79 -6.70
N PHE A 253 -10.00 4.34 -7.85
CA PHE A 253 -11.15 5.25 -7.95
C PHE A 253 -12.44 4.56 -7.49
N GLY A 254 -12.69 3.34 -7.94
CA GLY A 254 -13.86 2.55 -7.52
C GLY A 254 -13.85 2.22 -6.02
N LEU A 255 -12.72 1.73 -5.50
CA LEU A 255 -12.58 1.38 -4.08
C LEU A 255 -12.74 2.60 -3.17
N THR A 256 -12.10 3.72 -3.48
CA THR A 256 -12.24 4.95 -2.71
C THR A 256 -13.65 5.55 -2.84
N ALA A 257 -14.33 5.39 -3.97
CA ALA A 257 -15.74 5.77 -4.11
C ALA A 257 -16.65 4.95 -3.17
N LEU A 258 -16.37 3.66 -2.99
CA LEU A 258 -17.07 2.80 -2.04
C LEU A 258 -16.85 3.27 -0.60
N VAL A 259 -15.60 3.54 -0.22
CA VAL A 259 -15.25 4.08 1.10
C VAL A 259 -15.94 5.42 1.36
N LEU A 260 -15.91 6.34 0.41
CA LEU A 260 -16.58 7.63 0.52
C LEU A 260 -18.10 7.48 0.66
N ARG A 261 -18.73 6.57 -0.10
CA ARG A 261 -20.18 6.30 0.03
C ARG A 261 -20.53 5.73 1.40
N ALA A 262 -19.73 4.78 1.90
CA ALA A 262 -19.95 4.17 3.22
C ALA A 262 -19.84 5.20 4.37
N SER A 263 -19.03 6.24 4.20
CA SER A 263 -18.86 7.33 5.18
C SER A 263 -19.76 8.56 4.95
N GLY A 264 -20.74 8.49 4.03
CA GLY A 264 -21.59 9.63 3.67
C GLY A 264 -20.85 10.74 2.92
N GLY A 265 -19.72 10.44 2.29
CA GLY A 265 -18.92 11.38 1.47
C GLY A 265 -17.99 12.30 2.26
N VAL A 266 -17.95 12.16 3.58
CA VAL A 266 -17.12 12.97 4.48
C VAL A 266 -16.48 12.09 5.56
N HIS A 267 -15.36 12.54 6.08
CA HIS A 267 -14.77 11.92 7.27
C HIS A 267 -15.68 12.17 8.48
N PRO A 268 -15.95 11.16 9.34
CA PRO A 268 -16.71 11.37 10.56
C PRO A 268 -16.08 12.48 11.40
N PRO A 269 -16.85 13.49 11.86
CA PRO A 269 -16.28 14.59 12.63
C PRO A 269 -15.73 14.10 13.98
N THR A 270 -14.73 14.77 14.50
CA THR A 270 -14.23 14.58 15.87
C THR A 270 -14.97 15.52 16.82
N ASP A 271 -15.18 15.08 18.08
CA ASP A 271 -15.93 15.86 19.07
C ASP A 271 -15.08 16.93 19.74
N GLU A 272 -13.75 16.78 19.71
CA GLU A 272 -12.82 17.72 20.35
C GLU A 272 -12.32 18.78 19.39
N GLY A 273 -12.57 20.06 19.74
CA GLY A 273 -12.05 21.22 19.04
C GLY A 273 -10.60 21.56 19.35
N GLU A 274 -9.89 20.81 20.22
CA GLU A 274 -8.53 21.09 20.61
C GLU A 274 -7.54 20.96 19.44
N PRO A 275 -6.69 21.97 19.22
CA PRO A 275 -5.67 21.90 18.18
C PRO A 275 -4.60 20.86 18.53
N LEU A 276 -4.03 20.23 17.51
CA LEU A 276 -2.89 19.35 17.67
C LEU A 276 -1.67 20.14 18.20
N GLY A 277 -0.98 19.56 19.18
CA GLY A 277 0.30 20.09 19.63
C GLY A 277 1.38 20.04 18.51
N PRO A 278 2.48 20.81 18.66
CA PRO A 278 3.49 20.93 17.60
C PRO A 278 4.10 19.59 17.17
N GLY A 279 4.39 18.69 18.11
CA GLY A 279 4.92 17.36 17.79
C GLY A 279 3.98 16.53 16.92
N ARG A 280 2.67 16.49 17.24
CA ARG A 280 1.67 15.79 16.43
C ARG A 280 1.46 16.43 15.07
N ARG A 281 1.54 17.77 14.98
CA ARG A 281 1.53 18.45 13.68
C ARG A 281 2.72 18.04 12.82
N ALA A 282 3.92 17.96 13.41
CA ALA A 282 5.11 17.49 12.71
C ALA A 282 4.93 16.05 12.18
N VAL A 283 4.39 15.14 13.01
CA VAL A 283 4.07 13.75 12.57
C VAL A 283 3.07 13.75 11.41
N ALA A 284 1.99 14.53 11.49
CA ALA A 284 1.01 14.63 10.40
C ALA A 284 1.64 15.12 9.10
N VAL A 285 2.45 16.17 9.16
CA VAL A 285 3.17 16.70 8.00
C VAL A 285 4.15 15.67 7.45
N ALA A 286 4.88 14.96 8.32
CA ALA A 286 5.81 13.90 7.92
C ALA A 286 5.09 12.75 7.21
N CYS A 287 3.92 12.31 7.67
CA CYS A 287 3.12 11.29 6.99
C CYS A 287 2.63 11.75 5.61
N LEU A 288 2.17 12.99 5.48
CA LEU A 288 1.75 13.54 4.18
C LEU A 288 2.95 13.75 3.24
N ALA A 289 4.11 14.16 3.76
CA ALA A 289 5.35 14.21 2.99
C ALA A 289 5.80 12.81 2.56
N LEU A 290 5.69 11.81 3.45
CA LEU A 290 5.97 10.42 3.12
C LEU A 290 5.07 9.91 1.99
N PHE A 291 3.78 10.27 2.00
CA PHE A 291 2.88 9.96 0.87
C PHE A 291 3.44 10.51 -0.46
N VAL A 292 3.90 11.76 -0.49
CA VAL A 292 4.48 12.36 -1.70
C VAL A 292 5.75 11.63 -2.13
N LEU A 293 6.62 11.27 -1.18
CA LEU A 293 7.86 10.55 -1.45
C LEU A 293 7.61 9.11 -1.95
N LEU A 294 6.50 8.50 -1.55
CA LEU A 294 6.09 7.15 -1.95
C LEU A 294 5.25 7.13 -3.23
N PHE A 295 4.76 8.29 -3.70
CA PHE A 295 3.79 8.34 -4.79
C PHE A 295 4.36 7.77 -6.09
N MET A 296 3.66 6.77 -6.63
CA MET A 296 3.98 6.07 -7.87
C MET A 296 2.87 6.35 -8.90
N ALA A 297 3.17 7.15 -9.92
CA ALA A 297 2.17 7.49 -10.95
C ALA A 297 1.73 6.28 -11.79
N THR A 298 2.60 5.29 -11.95
CA THR A 298 2.36 4.01 -12.63
C THR A 298 2.92 2.89 -11.76
N PRO A 299 2.13 2.32 -10.83
CA PRO A 299 2.66 1.40 -9.83
C PRO A 299 3.18 0.07 -10.40
N LEU A 300 2.47 -0.52 -11.34
CA LEU A 300 2.86 -1.76 -12.01
C LEU A 300 2.54 -1.65 -13.49
N ARG A 301 3.44 -2.16 -14.34
CA ARG A 301 3.23 -2.26 -15.79
C ARG A 301 3.88 -3.52 -16.36
N VAL A 302 3.34 -4.01 -17.45
CA VAL A 302 3.93 -5.07 -18.27
C VAL A 302 4.49 -4.42 -19.52
N GLU A 303 5.75 -4.65 -19.82
CA GLU A 303 6.45 -4.21 -21.05
C GLU A 303 6.94 -5.40 -21.85
#